data_59176ab514879d9aa8bd0c1908ff7040
#
_entry.id   59176ab514879d9aa8bd0c1908ff7040
#
_cell.length_a   1.000
_cell.length_b   1.000
_cell.length_c   1.000
_cell.angle_alpha   90.00
_cell.angle_beta   90.00
_cell.angle_gamma   90.00
#
_symmetry.space_group_name_H-M   'P 1'
#
loop_
_entity.id
_entity.type
_entity.pdbx_description
1 polymer ?
#
loop_
_entity_poly.entity_id
_entity_poly.type
_entity_poly.pdbx_seq_one_letter_code
_entity_poly.pdbx_strand_id
1 'polypeptide(L)'
;MNIEGKVAVITGGASGLGRATAEMVIAKGGKVAVLDLNEELAQATAAELGEAKAYQVNVTDDASVTKAIEGVRSDFGAIHINVNCAGIGAASRTVGKDGALDINKFNF
;
A
#
# COMPACT_ATOMS: atom_id res chain seq x y z
N MET A 1 -8.66 15.28 -4.88
CA MET A 1 -7.33 15.31 -4.24
C MET A 1 -6.25 15.32 -5.31
N ASN A 2 -5.24 16.12 -5.08
CA ASN A 2 -4.10 16.12 -5.98
C ASN A 2 -3.08 15.10 -5.50
N ILE A 3 -2.77 14.12 -6.32
CA ILE A 3 -1.88 13.03 -5.93
C ILE A 3 -0.41 13.39 -6.13
N GLU A 4 -0.12 14.41 -6.89
CA GLU A 4 1.27 14.79 -7.15
C GLU A 4 2.03 15.03 -5.85
N GLY A 5 3.13 14.36 -5.67
CA GLY A 5 3.96 14.50 -4.47
C GLY A 5 3.44 13.76 -3.25
N LYS A 6 2.28 13.12 -3.36
CA LYS A 6 1.73 12.41 -2.21
C LYS A 6 2.31 11.01 -2.11
N VAL A 7 2.30 10.46 -0.91
CA VAL A 7 2.84 9.13 -0.66
C VAL A 7 1.68 8.19 -0.34
N ALA A 8 1.57 7.13 -1.09
CA ALA A 8 0.53 6.12 -0.89
C ALA A 8 1.14 4.84 -0.35
N VAL A 9 0.55 4.30 0.71
CA VAL A 9 0.92 3.00 1.24
C VAL A 9 -0.12 2.02 0.71
N ILE A 10 0.33 0.99 0.02
CA ILE A 10 -0.57 0.01 -0.56
C ILE A 10 -0.23 -1.37 -0.03
N THR A 11 -1.07 -1.89 0.86
CA THR A 11 -0.88 -3.24 1.37
C THR A 11 -1.41 -4.21 0.32
N GLY A 12 -0.66 -5.28 0.09
CA GLY A 12 -0.97 -6.17 -1.01
C GLY A 12 -0.61 -5.53 -2.34
N GLY A 13 0.34 -4.59 -2.31
CA GLY A 13 0.68 -3.81 -3.49
C GLY A 13 1.33 -4.60 -4.60
N ALA A 14 1.77 -5.82 -4.31
CA ALA A 14 2.35 -6.66 -5.35
C ALA A 14 1.29 -7.50 -6.05
N SER A 15 0.04 -7.49 -5.58
CA SER A 15 -1.02 -8.23 -6.24
C SER A 15 -1.52 -7.45 -7.45
N GLY A 16 -2.33 -8.09 -8.27
CA GLY A 16 -2.84 -7.45 -9.48
C GLY A 16 -3.55 -6.12 -9.22
N LEU A 17 -4.49 -6.13 -8.26
CA LEU A 17 -5.24 -4.92 -7.96
C LEU A 17 -4.35 -3.86 -7.29
N GLY A 18 -3.50 -4.29 -6.35
CA GLY A 18 -2.62 -3.37 -5.68
C GLY A 18 -1.63 -2.74 -6.63
N ARG A 19 -1.09 -3.55 -7.54
CA ARG A 19 -0.14 -3.04 -8.52
C ARG A 19 -0.81 -2.03 -9.46
N ALA A 20 -2.02 -2.32 -9.90
CA ALA A 20 -2.73 -1.38 -10.78
C ALA A 20 -2.98 -0.05 -10.07
N THR A 21 -3.31 -0.10 -8.78
CA THR A 21 -3.50 1.11 -8.00
C THR A 21 -2.18 1.88 -7.88
N ALA A 22 -1.08 1.16 -7.65
CA ALA A 22 0.22 1.79 -7.55
C ALA A 22 0.60 2.49 -8.85
N GLU A 23 0.34 1.83 -9.97
CA GLU A 23 0.64 2.42 -11.26
C GLU A 23 -0.14 3.71 -11.48
N MET A 24 -1.40 3.73 -11.06
CA MET A 24 -2.21 4.93 -11.20
C MET A 24 -1.65 6.08 -10.36
N VAL A 25 -1.26 5.79 -9.12
CA VAL A 25 -0.71 6.82 -8.23
C VAL A 25 0.56 7.41 -8.83
N ILE A 26 1.45 6.55 -9.33
CA ILE A 26 2.70 7.02 -9.91
C ILE A 26 2.46 7.80 -11.19
N ALA A 27 1.50 7.37 -12.00
CA ALA A 27 1.17 8.10 -13.22
C ALA A 27 0.69 9.51 -12.93
N LYS A 28 0.14 9.73 -11.73
CA LYS A 28 -0.34 11.05 -11.34
C LYS A 28 0.69 11.82 -10.52
N GLY A 29 1.92 11.36 -10.50
CA GLY A 29 3.01 12.06 -9.83
C GLY A 29 3.22 11.71 -8.37
N GLY A 30 2.55 10.70 -7.87
CA GLY A 30 2.72 10.28 -6.48
C GLY A 30 3.83 9.26 -6.31
N LYS A 31 4.08 8.90 -5.07
CA LYS A 31 5.06 7.89 -4.70
C LYS A 31 4.35 6.76 -3.97
N VAL A 32 4.90 5.56 -4.04
CA VAL A 32 4.23 4.39 -3.50
C VAL A 32 5.14 3.58 -2.59
N ALA A 33 4.59 3.14 -1.47
CA ALA A 33 5.22 2.14 -0.63
C ALA A 33 4.44 0.85 -0.84
N VAL A 34 5.11 -0.18 -1.36
CA VAL A 34 4.47 -1.46 -1.66
C VAL A 34 4.68 -2.37 -0.45
N LEU A 35 3.61 -2.66 0.25
CA LEU A 35 3.67 -3.52 1.43
C LEU A 35 3.05 -4.87 1.07
N ASP A 36 3.80 -5.93 1.25
CA ASP A 36 3.32 -7.26 0.89
C ASP A 36 4.01 -8.31 1.74
N LEU A 37 3.33 -9.41 1.98
CA LEU A 37 3.92 -10.51 2.72
C LEU A 37 5.06 -11.14 1.92
N ASN A 38 4.94 -11.17 0.61
CA ASN A 38 5.97 -11.74 -0.26
C ASN A 38 6.98 -10.66 -0.61
N GLU A 39 8.10 -10.68 0.10
CA GLU A 39 9.11 -9.65 -0.06
C GLU A 39 9.72 -9.63 -1.45
N GLU A 40 9.98 -10.79 -2.03
CA GLU A 40 10.58 -10.84 -3.35
C GLU A 40 9.68 -10.21 -4.40
N LEU A 41 8.39 -10.50 -4.33
CA LEU A 41 7.44 -9.95 -5.27
C LEU A 41 7.29 -8.45 -5.07
N ALA A 42 7.29 -8.01 -3.81
CA ALA A 42 7.20 -6.59 -3.51
C ALA A 42 8.41 -5.85 -4.07
N GLN A 43 9.60 -6.41 -3.90
CA GLN A 43 10.81 -5.79 -4.42
C GLN A 43 10.78 -5.70 -5.95
N ALA A 44 10.37 -6.77 -6.59
CA ALA A 44 10.30 -6.78 -8.06
C ALA A 44 9.28 -5.76 -8.56
N THR A 45 8.13 -5.67 -7.89
CA THR A 45 7.10 -4.73 -8.26
C THR A 45 7.59 -3.29 -8.10
N ALA A 46 8.23 -3.01 -6.96
CA ALA A 46 8.73 -1.66 -6.71
C ALA A 46 9.78 -1.26 -7.75
N ALA A 47 10.64 -2.21 -8.11
CA ALA A 47 11.68 -1.92 -9.11
C ALA A 47 11.06 -1.59 -10.46
N GLU A 48 10.00 -2.29 -10.83
CA GLU A 48 9.35 -2.03 -12.10
C GLU A 48 8.58 -0.71 -12.11
N LEU A 49 8.03 -0.34 -10.96
CA LEU A 49 7.27 0.89 -10.87
C LEU A 49 8.14 2.15 -10.87
N GLY A 50 9.30 2.05 -10.30
CA GLY A 50 10.25 3.16 -10.29
C GLY A 50 10.14 4.06 -9.08
N GLU A 51 9.05 4.79 -8.92
CA GLU A 51 8.87 5.70 -7.77
C GLU A 51 8.22 4.97 -6.61
N ALA A 52 8.81 3.84 -6.23
CA ALA A 52 8.23 2.98 -5.22
C ALA A 52 9.31 2.28 -4.41
N LYS A 53 8.99 1.95 -3.17
CA LYS A 53 9.85 1.14 -2.33
C LYS A 53 9.04 -0.02 -1.76
N ALA A 54 9.71 -1.13 -1.51
CA ALA A 54 9.05 -2.34 -1.04
C ALA A 54 9.32 -2.57 0.43
N TYR A 55 8.30 -3.07 1.13
CA TYR A 55 8.42 -3.40 2.54
C TYR A 55 7.68 -4.72 2.77
N GLN A 56 8.33 -5.66 3.45
CA GLN A 56 7.65 -6.89 3.80
C GLN A 56 6.75 -6.61 5.01
N VAL A 57 5.52 -7.08 4.95
CA VAL A 57 4.61 -6.88 6.06
C VAL A 57 3.67 -8.07 6.19
N ASN A 58 3.42 -8.48 7.43
CA ASN A 58 2.39 -9.46 7.72
C ASN A 58 1.26 -8.67 8.37
N VAL A 59 0.17 -8.49 7.64
CA VAL A 59 -0.91 -7.63 8.12
C VAL A 59 -1.66 -8.20 9.31
N THR A 60 -1.42 -9.45 9.66
CA THR A 60 -2.02 -10.02 10.86
C THR A 60 -1.14 -9.82 12.10
N ASP A 61 0.02 -9.21 11.94
CA ASP A 61 0.96 -8.99 13.03
C ASP A 61 1.13 -7.49 13.21
N ASP A 62 0.61 -6.96 14.29
CA ASP A 62 0.64 -5.51 14.54
C ASP A 62 2.07 -4.96 14.57
N ALA A 63 3.01 -5.71 15.12
CA ALA A 63 4.38 -5.24 15.18
C ALA A 63 4.97 -5.13 13.78
N SER A 64 4.64 -6.07 12.91
CA SER A 64 5.10 -6.02 11.53
C SER A 64 4.55 -4.81 10.80
N VAL A 65 3.26 -4.54 11.00
CA VAL A 65 2.62 -3.39 10.38
C VAL A 65 3.24 -2.09 10.87
N THR A 66 3.43 -1.98 12.18
CA THR A 66 4.01 -0.77 12.77
C THR A 66 5.40 -0.53 12.22
N LYS A 67 6.21 -1.59 12.13
CA LYS A 67 7.57 -1.46 11.64
C LYS A 67 7.58 -1.00 10.18
N ALA A 68 6.70 -1.56 9.37
CA ALA A 68 6.64 -1.18 7.97
C ALA A 68 6.22 0.27 7.81
N ILE A 69 5.22 0.71 8.57
CA ILE A 69 4.75 2.07 8.50
C ILE A 69 5.84 3.06 8.94
N GLU A 70 6.58 2.71 9.99
CA GLU A 70 7.68 3.55 10.43
C GLU A 70 8.76 3.64 9.37
N GLY A 71 9.02 2.52 8.68
CA GLY A 71 9.96 2.52 7.58
C GLY A 71 9.54 3.44 6.45
N VAL A 72 8.25 3.43 6.12
CA VAL A 72 7.72 4.30 5.09
C VAL A 72 7.88 5.76 5.48
N ARG A 73 7.56 6.09 6.73
CA ARG A 73 7.70 7.47 7.20
C ARG A 73 9.14 7.92 7.17
N SER A 74 10.06 7.02 7.52
CA SER A 74 11.47 7.35 7.50
C SER A 74 11.96 7.59 6.08
N ASP A 75 11.51 6.77 5.14
CA ASP A 75 12.00 6.85 3.77
C ASP A 75 11.35 7.96 2.95
N PHE A 76 10.05 8.18 3.17
CA PHE A 76 9.30 9.15 2.36
C PHE A 76 8.94 10.44 3.12
N GLY A 77 9.03 10.43 4.43
CA GLY A 77 8.73 11.60 5.24
C GLY A 77 7.29 11.73 5.66
N ALA A 78 6.36 11.14 4.94
CA ALA A 78 4.95 11.26 5.28
C ALA A 78 4.14 10.18 4.59
N ILE A 79 2.92 9.95 5.06
CA ILE A 79 1.99 9.05 4.42
C ILE A 79 0.70 9.84 4.24
N HIS A 80 0.19 9.90 3.02
CA HIS A 80 -1.00 10.68 2.72
C HIS A 80 -2.18 9.80 2.34
N ILE A 81 -1.94 8.64 1.75
CA ILE A 81 -2.98 7.77 1.23
C ILE A 81 -2.71 6.34 1.69
N ASN A 82 -3.74 5.65 2.13
CA ASN A 82 -3.60 4.27 2.57
C ASN A 82 -4.62 3.42 1.80
N VAL A 83 -4.13 2.44 1.06
CA VAL A 83 -4.98 1.55 0.28
C VAL A 83 -4.71 0.12 0.72
N ASN A 84 -5.74 -0.59 1.09
CA ASN A 84 -5.59 -1.95 1.57
C ASN A 84 -6.10 -2.94 0.54
N CYS A 85 -5.18 -3.60 -0.14
CA CYS A 85 -5.50 -4.63 -1.12
C CYS A 85 -5.06 -6.02 -0.64
N ALA A 86 -4.47 -6.10 0.54
CA ALA A 86 -4.03 -7.38 1.06
C ALA A 86 -5.22 -8.17 1.56
N GLY A 87 -5.06 -9.50 1.61
CA GLY A 87 -6.11 -10.33 2.16
C GLY A 87 -7.36 -10.27 1.33
N ILE A 88 -7.28 -10.65 0.10
CA ILE A 88 -8.39 -10.53 -0.82
C ILE A 88 -9.69 -11.06 -0.28
N GLY A 89 -9.64 -12.19 0.34
CA GLY A 89 -10.86 -12.72 0.92
C GLY A 89 -11.41 -11.77 1.95
N ALA A 90 -10.56 -11.15 2.70
CA ALA A 90 -10.98 -10.20 3.69
C ALA A 90 -11.33 -8.88 3.04
N ALA A 91 -10.62 -8.51 2.04
CA ALA A 91 -10.86 -7.25 1.39
C ALA A 91 -12.24 -7.17 0.80
N SER A 92 -12.74 -8.27 0.37
CA SER A 92 -14.05 -8.26 -0.22
C SER A 92 -15.09 -7.80 0.79
N ARG A 93 -14.81 -7.86 2.07
CA ARG A 93 -15.74 -7.34 3.01
C ARG A 93 -15.28 -6.04 3.62
N THR A 94 -14.04 -5.78 3.63
CA THR A 94 -13.55 -4.58 4.22
C THR A 94 -13.84 -3.37 3.44
N VAL A 95 -13.60 -3.47 2.24
CA VAL A 95 -13.70 -2.35 1.42
C VAL A 95 -15.08 -2.00 1.23
N GLY A 96 -15.64 -2.90 1.21
CA GLY A 96 -16.86 -2.64 1.05
C GLY A 96 -17.40 -1.97 2.13
N LYS A 97 -17.61 -1.90 2.72
CA LYS A 97 -18.08 -1.38 3.63
C LYS A 97 -18.01 -0.28 3.95
N ASP A 98 -18.21 0.16 3.70
CA ASP A 98 -18.02 1.14 4.32
C ASP A 98 -17.54 1.95 3.66
N GLY A 99 -17.53 1.83 3.01
CA GLY A 99 -16.90 2.34 2.59
C GLY A 99 -16.20 2.84 2.35
N ALA A 100 -16.11 2.91 2.04
CA ALA A 100 -15.29 3.22 1.98
C ALA A 100 -14.73 3.23 2.08
N LEU A 101 -15.07 3.18 1.85
CA LEU A 101 -14.37 3.00 2.37
C LEU A 101 -14.11 3.57 3.28
N ASP A 102 -14.70 3.45 3.99
CA ASP A 102 -13.89 3.90 4.95
C ASP A 102 -12.62 3.28 4.91
N ILE A 103 -11.72 3.95 4.56
CA ILE A 103 -10.49 3.41 4.41
C ILE A 103 -9.91 2.99 5.64
N ASN A 104 -10.25 3.57 6.66
CA ASN A 104 -9.68 3.14 7.84
C ASN A 104 -10.31 2.03 8.41
N LYS A 105 -11.13 1.71 8.01
CA LYS A 105 -11.63 0.64 8.56
C LYS A 105 -11.67 -0.39 7.87
N PHE A 106 -11.26 -0.23 7.02
CA PHE A 106 -10.88 -1.05 6.45
C PHE A 106 -10.21 -1.51 6.63
N ASN A 107 -10.42 -1.31 6.52
CA ASN A 107 -9.87 -1.61 6.55
C ASN A 107 -9.62 -2.12 6.81
N PHE A 108 -9.98 -2.10 6.69
CA PHE A 108 -9.72 -2.47 6.82
C PHE A 108 -9.72 -2.70 7.32
#